data_fb376326329d8b53436641e32b19e1ac
#
_entry.id   fb376326329d8b53436641e32b19e1ac
#
_cell.length_a   1.000
_cell.length_b   1.000
_cell.length_c   1.000
_cell.angle_alpha   90.00
_cell.angle_beta   90.00
_cell.angle_gamma   90.00
#
_symmetry.space_group_name_H-M   'P 1'
#
loop_
_entity.id
_entity.type
_entity.pdbx_description
1 polymer ?
#
loop_
_entity_poly.entity_id
_entity_poly.type
_entity_poly.pdbx_seq_one_letter_code
_entity_poly.pdbx_strand_id
1 'polypeptide(L)'
;MTVVELRTTAMAVGGEAVARDPSGRVVFVAGALPDETVLVDVLDERRSFARGVALDVVDPALGRVDPPCPHVASGCGGCDWQHVAPSTQQDLRLALVAEVLGRAGGMAEPVVTAGPPVPVEGARTTMRGVAGRGGRFALRRRRSHEPVDVSTCLVAHPLVEEIVTDGRFGAAREVMIRAGARTGERMVVVAPTSEGVRVPPDVVVVGRNELAAGRRAWLHEVAAGRRWRISAGSFFQASPEGAEALVAAVGSLLDAHAPDAGRMVDLCCGVGLFGGALGAGRRVIGVERGASAVADARHNLADRDARIVKATLGRWRPSPADVVVADPARRGLGPEGVATVAATGTPLCVLVSCDVASLGRDAAALAAAGYRHVQSTTVDVFGHTSHVEVVTAFRAAEATGALSR
;
A
#
# COMPACT_ATOMS: atom_id res chain seq x y z
N MET A 1 -22.13 -23.75 -14.40
CA MET A 1 -22.21 -23.05 -13.12
C MET A 1 -22.41 -24.09 -12.03
N THR A 2 -21.46 -24.24 -11.13
CA THR A 2 -21.61 -25.12 -9.95
C THR A 2 -21.90 -24.21 -8.78
N VAL A 3 -23.17 -24.19 -8.35
CA VAL A 3 -23.61 -23.42 -7.18
C VAL A 3 -23.63 -24.34 -5.98
N VAL A 4 -23.00 -23.92 -4.89
CA VAL A 4 -22.90 -24.67 -3.63
C VAL A 4 -23.15 -23.75 -2.44
N GLU A 5 -23.88 -24.23 -1.45
CA GLU A 5 -24.03 -23.54 -0.17
C GLU A 5 -22.83 -23.85 0.72
N LEU A 6 -22.16 -22.82 1.22
CA LEU A 6 -20.96 -22.97 2.04
C LEU A 6 -21.03 -22.05 3.27
N ARG A 7 -20.50 -22.52 4.40
CA ARG A 7 -20.22 -21.71 5.57
C ARG A 7 -18.77 -21.24 5.55
N THR A 8 -18.57 -19.94 5.65
CA THR A 8 -17.26 -19.31 5.74
C THR A 8 -16.76 -19.28 7.18
N THR A 9 -15.44 -19.32 7.39
CA THR A 9 -14.84 -19.45 8.74
C THR A 9 -13.75 -18.43 9.05
N ALA A 10 -13.11 -17.88 8.03
CA ALA A 10 -11.97 -16.96 8.21
C ALA A 10 -11.85 -16.01 7.00
N MET A 11 -11.02 -15.01 7.11
CA MET A 11 -10.61 -14.15 5.99
C MET A 11 -9.20 -14.53 5.56
N ALA A 12 -8.99 -14.71 4.25
CA ALA A 12 -7.67 -14.95 3.69
C ALA A 12 -6.99 -13.64 3.29
N VAL A 13 -5.66 -13.68 3.22
CA VAL A 13 -4.88 -12.61 2.57
C VAL A 13 -5.35 -12.45 1.12
N GLY A 14 -5.68 -11.22 0.72
CA GLY A 14 -6.30 -10.91 -0.58
C GLY A 14 -7.82 -10.77 -0.53
N GLY A 15 -8.43 -10.81 0.68
CA GLY A 15 -9.79 -10.34 0.94
C GLY A 15 -10.91 -11.29 0.54
N GLU A 16 -10.61 -12.58 0.39
CA GLU A 16 -11.62 -13.63 0.16
C GLU A 16 -11.88 -14.39 1.46
N ALA A 17 -13.16 -14.65 1.77
CA ALA A 17 -13.50 -15.52 2.89
C ALA A 17 -13.11 -16.99 2.58
N VAL A 18 -12.79 -17.73 3.61
CA VAL A 18 -12.39 -19.14 3.52
C VAL A 18 -13.57 -20.02 3.93
N ALA A 19 -13.91 -20.98 3.07
CA ALA A 19 -14.86 -22.04 3.35
C ALA A 19 -14.23 -23.41 3.05
N ARG A 20 -14.95 -24.48 3.38
CA ARG A 20 -14.64 -25.84 2.90
C ARG A 20 -15.86 -26.44 2.21
N ASP A 21 -15.62 -27.06 1.07
CA ASP A 21 -16.67 -27.83 0.42
C ASP A 21 -16.91 -29.20 1.14
N PRO A 22 -17.96 -29.95 0.75
CA PRO A 22 -18.27 -31.23 1.37
C PRO A 22 -17.15 -32.28 1.28
N SER A 23 -16.18 -32.12 0.35
CA SER A 23 -15.00 -32.96 0.25
C SER A 23 -13.87 -32.55 1.19
N GLY A 24 -14.01 -31.43 1.90
CA GLY A 24 -12.99 -30.84 2.77
C GLY A 24 -12.00 -29.92 2.05
N ARG A 25 -12.14 -29.73 0.73
CA ARG A 25 -11.29 -28.83 -0.07
C ARG A 25 -11.58 -27.36 0.30
N VAL A 26 -10.51 -26.57 0.39
CA VAL A 26 -10.63 -25.12 0.66
C VAL A 26 -11.26 -24.38 -0.52
N VAL A 27 -12.23 -23.52 -0.23
CA VAL A 27 -12.86 -22.63 -1.20
C VAL A 27 -12.67 -21.19 -0.75
N PHE A 28 -12.04 -20.37 -1.59
CA PHE A 28 -11.92 -18.93 -1.38
C PHE A 28 -13.12 -18.22 -2.01
N VAL A 29 -13.88 -17.50 -1.21
CA VAL A 29 -15.16 -16.89 -1.61
C VAL A 29 -15.04 -15.37 -1.62
N ALA A 30 -15.07 -14.77 -2.80
CA ALA A 30 -15.11 -13.32 -2.94
C ALA A 30 -16.51 -12.78 -2.58
N GLY A 31 -16.56 -11.64 -1.87
CA GLY A 31 -17.81 -10.99 -1.47
C GLY A 31 -18.49 -11.61 -0.26
N ALA A 32 -17.85 -12.55 0.43
CA ALA A 32 -18.30 -13.12 1.70
C ALA A 32 -17.46 -12.62 2.89
N LEU A 33 -18.02 -12.68 4.09
CA LEU A 33 -17.39 -12.45 5.38
C LEU A 33 -17.18 -13.77 6.12
N PRO A 34 -16.31 -13.85 7.12
CA PRO A 34 -16.31 -14.96 8.07
C PRO A 34 -17.66 -15.13 8.76
N ASP A 35 -17.99 -16.36 9.12
CA ASP A 35 -19.20 -16.75 9.81
C ASP A 35 -20.52 -16.57 9.04
N GLU A 36 -20.46 -16.41 7.72
CA GLU A 36 -21.62 -16.37 6.84
C GLU A 36 -21.95 -17.74 6.23
N THR A 37 -23.23 -17.96 5.97
CA THR A 37 -23.70 -19.00 5.07
C THR A 37 -24.04 -18.36 3.72
N VAL A 38 -23.38 -18.80 2.64
CA VAL A 38 -23.46 -18.15 1.31
C VAL A 38 -23.69 -19.16 0.21
N LEU A 39 -24.44 -18.76 -0.83
CA LEU A 39 -24.52 -19.46 -2.09
C LEU A 39 -23.36 -19.02 -2.98
N VAL A 40 -22.49 -19.94 -3.34
CA VAL A 40 -21.24 -19.66 -4.06
C VAL A 40 -21.30 -20.20 -5.47
N ASP A 41 -21.04 -19.35 -6.48
CA ASP A 41 -20.72 -19.81 -7.84
C ASP A 41 -19.22 -20.12 -7.90
N VAL A 42 -18.89 -21.38 -8.13
CA VAL A 42 -17.50 -21.84 -8.20
C VAL A 42 -16.97 -21.59 -9.61
N LEU A 43 -15.97 -20.70 -9.71
CA LEU A 43 -15.43 -20.19 -10.99
C LEU A 43 -14.11 -20.87 -11.41
N ASP A 44 -13.26 -21.26 -10.46
CA ASP A 44 -11.95 -21.89 -10.70
C ASP A 44 -11.76 -23.04 -9.71
N GLU A 45 -11.61 -24.24 -10.25
CA GLU A 45 -11.38 -25.45 -9.48
C GLU A 45 -9.97 -25.99 -9.70
N ARG A 46 -9.25 -26.19 -8.58
CA ARG A 46 -7.94 -26.83 -8.55
C ARG A 46 -7.99 -28.07 -7.66
N ARG A 47 -6.98 -28.91 -7.75
CA ARG A 47 -6.90 -30.11 -6.92
C ARG A 47 -6.91 -29.80 -5.41
N SER A 48 -6.23 -28.76 -4.97
CA SER A 48 -6.06 -28.40 -3.56
C SER A 48 -6.97 -27.28 -3.06
N PHE A 49 -7.57 -26.50 -3.94
CA PHE A 49 -8.48 -25.41 -3.58
C PHE A 49 -9.44 -25.08 -4.73
N ALA A 50 -10.50 -24.33 -4.41
CA ALA A 50 -11.36 -23.70 -5.42
C ALA A 50 -11.52 -22.21 -5.11
N ARG A 51 -12.02 -21.46 -6.09
CA ARG A 51 -12.40 -20.05 -5.94
C ARG A 51 -13.78 -19.81 -6.50
N GLY A 52 -14.54 -18.98 -5.78
CA GLY A 52 -15.89 -18.63 -6.20
C GLY A 52 -16.25 -17.21 -5.78
N VAL A 53 -17.47 -16.84 -6.10
CA VAL A 53 -18.07 -15.55 -5.72
C VAL A 53 -19.39 -15.83 -5.01
N ALA A 54 -19.66 -15.11 -3.93
CA ALA A 54 -20.96 -15.15 -3.27
C ALA A 54 -22.02 -14.57 -4.21
N LEU A 55 -23.01 -15.39 -4.56
CA LEU A 55 -24.20 -14.98 -5.32
C LEU A 55 -25.26 -14.41 -4.41
N ASP A 56 -25.41 -15.03 -3.24
CA ASP A 56 -26.38 -14.66 -2.22
C ASP A 56 -25.83 -14.99 -0.82
N VAL A 57 -26.31 -14.28 0.19
CA VAL A 57 -25.94 -14.46 1.59
C VAL A 57 -27.18 -14.92 2.35
N VAL A 58 -27.19 -16.20 2.71
CA VAL A 58 -28.33 -16.84 3.38
C VAL A 58 -28.39 -16.43 4.87
N ASP A 59 -27.22 -16.38 5.51
CA ASP A 59 -27.11 -16.02 6.94
C ASP A 59 -25.95 -15.01 7.06
N PRO A 60 -26.26 -13.68 7.14
CA PRO A 60 -25.24 -12.64 7.13
C PRO A 60 -24.56 -12.48 8.49
N ALA A 61 -23.26 -12.17 8.47
CA ALA A 61 -22.52 -11.78 9.66
C ALA A 61 -22.88 -10.35 10.10
N LEU A 62 -22.73 -10.05 11.40
CA LEU A 62 -23.03 -8.72 11.99
C LEU A 62 -22.27 -7.55 11.33
N GLY A 63 -21.10 -7.82 10.78
CA GLY A 63 -20.29 -6.81 10.10
C GLY A 63 -20.63 -6.59 8.62
N ARG A 64 -21.70 -7.21 8.08
CA ARG A 64 -22.12 -6.99 6.70
C ARG A 64 -22.93 -5.72 6.56
N VAL A 65 -22.65 -4.98 5.49
CA VAL A 65 -23.40 -3.79 5.07
C VAL A 65 -23.65 -3.81 3.57
N ASP A 66 -24.64 -3.05 3.12
CA ASP A 66 -24.85 -2.83 1.69
C ASP A 66 -23.72 -1.92 1.14
N PRO A 67 -23.08 -2.30 0.01
CA PRO A 67 -22.06 -1.47 -0.61
C PRO A 67 -22.60 -0.08 -1.00
N PRO A 68 -22.01 1.03 -0.48
CA PRO A 68 -22.50 2.38 -0.80
C PRO A 68 -22.21 2.83 -2.23
N CYS A 69 -21.27 2.19 -2.93
CA CYS A 69 -20.87 2.56 -4.28
C CYS A 69 -21.64 1.75 -5.34
N PRO A 70 -22.35 2.39 -6.28
CA PRO A 70 -23.14 1.67 -7.29
C PRO A 70 -22.28 0.85 -8.26
N HIS A 71 -20.99 1.18 -8.39
CA HIS A 71 -20.08 0.48 -9.31
C HIS A 71 -19.62 -0.89 -8.80
N VAL A 72 -19.88 -1.24 -7.53
CA VAL A 72 -19.64 -2.59 -7.01
C VAL A 72 -20.49 -3.60 -7.76
N ALA A 73 -21.78 -3.31 -7.94
CA ALA A 73 -22.69 -4.15 -8.72
C ALA A 73 -22.27 -4.30 -10.20
N SER A 74 -21.59 -3.28 -10.75
CA SER A 74 -21.02 -3.34 -12.10
C SER A 74 -19.70 -4.11 -12.17
N GLY A 75 -19.19 -4.61 -11.05
CA GLY A 75 -17.96 -5.38 -10.96
C GLY A 75 -16.68 -4.54 -10.90
N CYS A 76 -16.76 -3.27 -10.49
CA CYS A 76 -15.58 -2.44 -10.27
C CYS A 76 -14.62 -3.09 -9.27
N GLY A 77 -13.34 -3.25 -9.65
CA GLY A 77 -12.31 -3.87 -8.83
C GLY A 77 -11.54 -2.89 -7.92
N GLY A 78 -11.99 -1.63 -7.82
CA GLY A 78 -11.30 -0.60 -7.03
C GLY A 78 -11.45 -0.78 -5.52
N CYS A 79 -12.56 -1.38 -5.06
CA CYS A 79 -12.88 -1.62 -3.65
C CYS A 79 -13.48 -3.01 -3.50
N ASP A 80 -12.83 -3.88 -2.76
CA ASP A 80 -13.24 -5.29 -2.60
C ASP A 80 -13.94 -5.57 -1.27
N TRP A 81 -13.98 -4.61 -0.35
CA TRP A 81 -14.58 -4.73 0.99
C TRP A 81 -15.67 -3.70 1.30
N GLN A 82 -16.37 -3.17 0.30
CA GLN A 82 -17.50 -2.25 0.56
C GLN A 82 -18.71 -2.92 1.22
N HIS A 83 -18.80 -4.24 1.15
CA HIS A 83 -19.80 -5.03 1.87
C HIS A 83 -19.45 -5.29 3.35
N VAL A 84 -18.33 -4.76 3.82
CA VAL A 84 -17.82 -4.90 5.19
C VAL A 84 -17.90 -3.58 5.93
N ALA A 85 -18.50 -3.55 7.11
CA ALA A 85 -18.56 -2.36 7.95
C ALA A 85 -17.14 -1.85 8.31
N PRO A 86 -16.90 -0.54 8.40
CA PRO A 86 -15.56 0.01 8.64
C PRO A 86 -14.86 -0.53 9.91
N SER A 87 -15.59 -0.71 11.02
CA SER A 87 -15.06 -1.32 12.23
C SER A 87 -14.63 -2.77 12.00
N THR A 88 -15.45 -3.54 11.31
CA THR A 88 -15.14 -4.94 10.97
C THR A 88 -13.95 -5.04 9.99
N GLN A 89 -13.80 -4.08 9.05
CA GLN A 89 -12.61 -4.02 8.19
C GLN A 89 -11.34 -3.88 9.03
N GLN A 90 -11.35 -3.04 10.06
CA GLN A 90 -10.21 -2.86 10.96
C GLN A 90 -9.89 -4.14 11.72
N ASP A 91 -10.91 -4.78 12.32
CA ASP A 91 -10.74 -6.03 13.09
C ASP A 91 -10.17 -7.15 12.20
N LEU A 92 -10.69 -7.30 10.98
CA LEU A 92 -10.20 -8.29 10.02
C LEU A 92 -8.74 -8.03 9.61
N ARG A 93 -8.33 -6.77 9.43
CA ARG A 93 -6.93 -6.43 9.11
C ARG A 93 -6.00 -6.74 10.27
N LEU A 94 -6.39 -6.40 11.51
CA LEU A 94 -5.62 -6.73 12.71
C LEU A 94 -5.43 -8.24 12.84
N ALA A 95 -6.51 -9.01 12.69
CA ALA A 95 -6.48 -10.47 12.75
C ALA A 95 -5.58 -11.08 11.66
N LEU A 96 -5.71 -10.60 10.41
CA LEU A 96 -4.87 -11.07 9.29
C LEU A 96 -3.38 -10.80 9.52
N VAL A 97 -3.03 -9.61 10.02
CA VAL A 97 -1.63 -9.27 10.31
C VAL A 97 -1.08 -10.14 11.43
N ALA A 98 -1.84 -10.33 12.52
CA ALA A 98 -1.44 -11.19 13.63
C ALA A 98 -1.28 -12.65 13.18
N GLU A 99 -2.22 -13.18 12.39
CA GLU A 99 -2.14 -14.54 11.84
C GLU A 99 -0.88 -14.74 10.98
N VAL A 100 -0.60 -13.81 10.07
CA VAL A 100 0.54 -13.95 9.16
C VAL A 100 1.87 -13.83 9.90
N LEU A 101 2.00 -12.90 10.85
CA LEU A 101 3.19 -12.79 11.71
C LEU A 101 3.37 -14.05 12.57
N GLY A 102 2.28 -14.60 13.09
CA GLY A 102 2.30 -15.86 13.85
C GLY A 102 2.78 -17.03 13.00
N ARG A 103 2.14 -17.27 11.86
CA ARG A 103 2.39 -18.45 10.99
C ARG A 103 3.69 -18.36 10.20
N ALA A 104 3.87 -17.27 9.46
CA ALA A 104 5.02 -17.10 8.57
C ALA A 104 6.22 -16.48 9.29
N GLY A 105 5.97 -15.56 10.23
CA GLY A 105 7.01 -14.93 11.03
C GLY A 105 7.50 -15.76 12.21
N GLY A 106 6.80 -16.85 12.57
CA GLY A 106 7.16 -17.73 13.69
C GLY A 106 6.99 -17.08 15.07
N MET A 107 6.10 -16.10 15.20
CA MET A 107 5.87 -15.35 16.44
C MET A 107 4.68 -15.95 17.20
N ALA A 108 4.86 -16.31 18.46
CA ALA A 108 3.78 -16.94 19.25
C ALA A 108 2.60 -15.98 19.48
N GLU A 109 2.90 -14.73 19.84
CA GLU A 109 1.89 -13.69 20.15
C GLU A 109 2.37 -12.34 19.62
N PRO A 110 2.21 -12.04 18.32
CA PRO A 110 2.65 -10.77 17.78
C PRO A 110 1.77 -9.63 18.31
N VAL A 111 2.39 -8.56 18.82
CA VAL A 111 1.69 -7.36 19.24
C VAL A 111 1.29 -6.57 18.01
N VAL A 112 -0.01 -6.50 17.71
CA VAL A 112 -0.56 -5.76 16.58
C VAL A 112 -1.63 -4.79 17.08
N THR A 113 -1.50 -3.52 16.73
CA THR A 113 -2.42 -2.45 17.13
C THR A 113 -2.92 -1.66 15.94
N ALA A 114 -4.09 -1.04 16.08
CA ALA A 114 -4.58 -0.08 15.08
C ALA A 114 -3.82 1.26 15.22
N GLY A 115 -3.48 1.85 14.10
CA GLY A 115 -2.90 3.18 14.02
C GLY A 115 -3.95 4.29 14.00
N PRO A 116 -3.53 5.53 13.76
CA PRO A 116 -4.45 6.65 13.63
C PRO A 116 -5.48 6.42 12.53
N PRO A 117 -6.73 6.88 12.71
CA PRO A 117 -7.75 6.79 11.69
C PRO A 117 -7.37 7.64 10.47
N VAL A 118 -7.66 7.12 9.28
CA VAL A 118 -7.46 7.80 8.00
C VAL A 118 -8.81 7.93 7.29
N PRO A 119 -9.15 9.10 6.71
CA PRO A 119 -10.37 9.24 5.94
C PRO A 119 -10.42 8.24 4.77
N VAL A 120 -11.59 7.63 4.58
CA VAL A 120 -11.80 6.62 3.53
C VAL A 120 -12.42 7.25 2.29
N GLU A 121 -13.49 8.04 2.48
CA GLU A 121 -14.23 8.69 1.41
C GLU A 121 -13.59 10.02 1.05
N GLY A 122 -13.61 10.36 -0.24
CA GLY A 122 -13.10 11.62 -0.74
C GLY A 122 -11.61 11.89 -0.50
N ALA A 123 -10.83 10.88 -0.11
CA ALA A 123 -9.45 11.07 0.35
C ALA A 123 -8.38 10.72 -0.69
N ARG A 124 -8.71 9.86 -1.66
CA ARG A 124 -7.71 9.31 -2.58
C ARG A 124 -7.29 10.32 -3.64
N THR A 125 -6.06 10.80 -3.55
CA THR A 125 -5.46 11.79 -4.45
C THR A 125 -4.77 11.20 -5.67
N THR A 126 -4.65 9.88 -5.75
CA THR A 126 -4.06 9.19 -6.91
C THR A 126 -4.95 8.03 -7.34
N MET A 127 -5.39 8.06 -8.60
CA MET A 127 -6.14 6.98 -9.22
C MET A 127 -5.45 6.48 -10.49
N ARG A 128 -5.52 5.18 -10.72
CA ARG A 128 -4.99 4.51 -11.92
C ARG A 128 -6.08 3.72 -12.59
N GLY A 129 -6.24 3.94 -13.89
CA GLY A 129 -7.24 3.29 -14.71
C GLY A 129 -6.82 3.21 -16.18
N VAL A 130 -7.78 3.12 -17.04
CA VAL A 130 -7.65 3.05 -18.50
C VAL A 130 -8.69 3.97 -19.15
N ALA A 131 -8.55 4.25 -20.46
CA ALA A 131 -9.64 4.81 -21.21
C ALA A 131 -10.66 3.70 -21.52
N GLY A 132 -11.90 3.91 -21.07
CA GLY A 132 -13.04 3.06 -21.34
C GLY A 132 -13.86 3.53 -22.54
N ARG A 133 -15.17 3.25 -22.52
CA ARG A 133 -16.09 3.60 -23.61
C ARG A 133 -16.11 5.11 -23.87
N GLY A 134 -15.93 5.51 -25.11
CA GLY A 134 -15.89 6.92 -25.51
C GLY A 134 -14.75 7.72 -24.90
N GLY A 135 -13.66 7.04 -24.49
CA GLY A 135 -12.50 7.65 -23.89
C GLY A 135 -12.71 8.12 -22.45
N ARG A 136 -13.79 7.69 -21.76
CA ARG A 136 -14.03 7.99 -20.35
C ARG A 136 -13.03 7.27 -19.45
N PHE A 137 -12.87 7.73 -18.23
CA PHE A 137 -12.07 7.00 -17.24
C PHE A 137 -12.78 5.69 -16.86
N ALA A 138 -12.02 4.61 -16.81
CA ALA A 138 -12.51 3.31 -16.39
C ALA A 138 -11.52 2.65 -15.42
N LEU A 139 -12.05 1.98 -14.42
CA LEU A 139 -11.31 1.05 -13.59
C LEU A 139 -11.38 -0.36 -14.18
N ARG A 140 -10.56 -1.26 -13.70
CA ARG A 140 -10.61 -2.65 -14.15
C ARG A 140 -11.53 -3.47 -13.25
N ARG A 141 -12.21 -4.44 -13.84
CA ARG A 141 -12.92 -5.48 -13.09
C ARG A 141 -11.93 -6.25 -12.21
N ARG A 142 -12.38 -6.69 -11.06
CA ARG A 142 -11.54 -7.49 -10.15
C ARG A 142 -10.92 -8.69 -10.88
N ARG A 143 -9.59 -8.84 -10.77
CA ARG A 143 -8.79 -9.91 -11.41
C ARG A 143 -8.98 -10.02 -12.93
N SER A 144 -9.31 -8.93 -13.59
CA SER A 144 -9.52 -8.86 -15.04
C SER A 144 -8.84 -7.63 -15.63
N HIS A 145 -8.66 -7.65 -16.95
CA HIS A 145 -8.27 -6.48 -17.73
C HIS A 145 -9.47 -5.72 -18.31
N GLU A 146 -10.69 -6.25 -18.12
CA GLU A 146 -11.91 -5.67 -18.60
C GLU A 146 -12.18 -4.30 -17.95
N PRO A 147 -12.39 -3.24 -18.73
CA PRO A 147 -12.71 -1.93 -18.19
C PRO A 147 -14.14 -1.88 -17.66
N VAL A 148 -14.33 -1.23 -16.52
CA VAL A 148 -15.61 -0.86 -15.93
C VAL A 148 -15.67 0.66 -15.90
N ASP A 149 -16.57 1.24 -16.71
CA ASP A 149 -16.75 2.68 -16.73
C ASP A 149 -17.26 3.16 -15.36
N VAL A 150 -16.67 4.22 -14.83
CA VAL A 150 -17.06 4.81 -13.56
C VAL A 150 -17.51 6.26 -13.79
N SER A 151 -18.69 6.58 -13.30
CA SER A 151 -19.27 7.93 -13.39
C SER A 151 -19.04 8.77 -12.14
N THR A 152 -18.65 8.12 -11.04
CA THR A 152 -18.30 8.72 -9.75
C THR A 152 -17.40 7.76 -9.01
N CYS A 153 -16.68 8.24 -7.99
CA CYS A 153 -15.82 7.36 -7.18
C CYS A 153 -15.81 7.83 -5.72
N LEU A 154 -16.50 7.09 -4.87
CA LEU A 154 -16.67 7.39 -3.44
C LEU A 154 -15.35 7.71 -2.72
N VAL A 155 -14.27 7.04 -3.07
CA VAL A 155 -12.96 7.21 -2.41
C VAL A 155 -12.10 8.30 -3.03
N ALA A 156 -12.44 8.79 -4.23
CA ALA A 156 -11.64 9.81 -4.91
C ALA A 156 -11.77 11.17 -4.23
N HIS A 157 -10.64 11.86 -4.06
CA HIS A 157 -10.65 13.26 -3.63
C HIS A 157 -11.39 14.12 -4.68
N PRO A 158 -12.16 15.16 -4.30
CA PRO A 158 -12.94 15.96 -5.24
C PRO A 158 -12.15 16.46 -6.45
N LEU A 159 -10.90 16.89 -6.28
CA LEU A 159 -10.02 17.30 -7.37
C LEU A 159 -9.67 16.18 -8.37
N VAL A 160 -9.72 14.93 -7.93
CA VAL A 160 -9.52 13.75 -8.78
C VAL A 160 -10.84 13.31 -9.40
N GLU A 161 -11.93 13.35 -8.63
CA GLU A 161 -13.26 12.93 -9.07
C GLU A 161 -13.76 13.78 -10.24
N GLU A 162 -13.55 15.09 -10.23
CA GLU A 162 -13.87 15.97 -11.37
C GLU A 162 -13.20 15.49 -12.66
N ILE A 163 -11.91 15.10 -12.59
CA ILE A 163 -11.18 14.58 -13.76
C ILE A 163 -11.71 13.19 -14.17
N VAL A 164 -12.10 12.35 -13.23
CA VAL A 164 -12.72 11.04 -13.48
C VAL A 164 -14.03 11.21 -14.22
N THR A 165 -14.86 12.15 -13.82
CA THR A 165 -16.19 12.41 -14.34
C THR A 165 -16.14 13.07 -15.73
N ASP A 166 -15.38 14.14 -15.86
CA ASP A 166 -15.42 15.04 -17.01
C ASP A 166 -14.31 14.76 -18.03
N GLY A 167 -13.24 14.09 -17.61
CA GLY A 167 -12.09 13.77 -18.44
C GLY A 167 -12.41 12.86 -19.61
N ARG A 168 -11.68 13.07 -20.70
CA ARG A 168 -11.64 12.19 -21.88
C ARG A 168 -10.21 11.88 -22.21
N PHE A 169 -9.88 10.61 -22.28
CA PHE A 169 -8.49 10.13 -22.35
C PHE A 169 -8.14 9.51 -23.70
N GLY A 170 -8.96 9.76 -24.71
CA GLY A 170 -8.73 9.24 -26.07
C GLY A 170 -8.62 7.70 -26.07
N ALA A 171 -7.52 7.20 -26.63
CA ALA A 171 -7.19 5.77 -26.69
C ALA A 171 -6.10 5.35 -25.68
N ALA A 172 -5.97 6.07 -24.58
CA ALA A 172 -4.94 5.78 -23.58
C ALA A 172 -5.12 4.39 -22.94
N ARG A 173 -4.06 3.59 -22.98
CA ARG A 173 -4.05 2.23 -22.36
C ARG A 173 -3.87 2.28 -20.84
N GLU A 174 -3.29 3.36 -20.34
CA GLU A 174 -3.12 3.64 -18.93
C GLU A 174 -3.40 5.12 -18.69
N VAL A 175 -4.12 5.39 -17.63
CA VAL A 175 -4.42 6.74 -17.14
C VAL A 175 -4.09 6.78 -15.67
N MET A 176 -3.24 7.71 -15.26
CA MET A 176 -3.00 8.03 -13.86
C MET A 176 -3.43 9.48 -13.63
N ILE A 177 -4.39 9.67 -12.75
CA ILE A 177 -4.85 10.97 -12.28
C ILE A 177 -4.24 11.19 -10.91
N ARG A 178 -3.68 12.37 -10.67
CA ARG A 178 -3.13 12.75 -9.38
C ARG A 178 -3.45 14.20 -9.05
N ALA A 179 -3.77 14.46 -7.79
CA ALA A 179 -3.92 15.80 -7.25
C ALA A 179 -3.07 15.99 -6.00
N GLY A 180 -2.64 17.21 -5.75
CA GLY A 180 -2.19 17.66 -4.44
C GLY A 180 -3.41 18.22 -3.71
N ALA A 181 -3.93 17.47 -2.74
CA ALA A 181 -5.18 17.82 -2.06
C ALA A 181 -5.07 19.20 -1.38
N ARG A 182 -3.92 19.51 -0.81
CA ARG A 182 -3.68 20.75 -0.05
C ARG A 182 -3.03 21.86 -0.89
N THR A 183 -2.66 21.56 -2.14
CA THR A 183 -2.09 22.57 -3.07
C THR A 183 -3.03 22.94 -4.20
N GLY A 184 -4.02 22.11 -4.48
CA GLY A 184 -4.91 22.27 -5.65
C GLY A 184 -4.27 21.86 -6.99
N GLU A 185 -2.98 21.54 -7.02
CA GLU A 185 -2.27 21.17 -8.24
C GLU A 185 -2.76 19.81 -8.76
N ARG A 186 -2.99 19.69 -10.08
CA ARG A 186 -3.53 18.47 -10.70
C ARG A 186 -2.69 18.01 -11.88
N MET A 187 -2.56 16.68 -12.04
CA MET A 187 -1.78 16.10 -13.12
C MET A 187 -2.41 14.80 -13.63
N VAL A 188 -2.41 14.64 -14.95
CA VAL A 188 -2.78 13.40 -15.62
C VAL A 188 -1.57 12.87 -16.38
N VAL A 189 -1.23 11.61 -16.13
CA VAL A 189 -0.19 10.89 -16.88
C VAL A 189 -0.85 9.77 -17.66
N VAL A 190 -0.65 9.74 -18.96
CA VAL A 190 -1.23 8.76 -19.86
C VAL A 190 -0.18 7.96 -20.62
N ALA A 191 -0.56 6.78 -21.07
CA ALA A 191 0.27 5.97 -21.98
C ALA A 191 -0.52 5.60 -23.23
N PRO A 192 0.08 5.71 -24.44
CA PRO A 192 1.46 6.13 -24.68
C PRO A 192 1.66 7.66 -24.74
N THR A 193 0.67 8.42 -25.24
CA THR A 193 0.78 9.86 -25.56
C THR A 193 -0.38 10.65 -24.95
N SER A 194 -0.18 11.95 -24.75
CA SER A 194 -1.22 12.89 -24.30
C SER A 194 -2.17 13.34 -25.41
N GLU A 195 -2.00 12.87 -26.63
CA GLU A 195 -2.84 13.23 -27.76
C GLU A 195 -4.31 12.78 -27.54
N GLY A 196 -5.27 13.67 -27.83
CA GLY A 196 -6.69 13.41 -27.65
C GLY A 196 -7.19 13.42 -26.20
N VAL A 197 -6.32 13.72 -25.23
CA VAL A 197 -6.72 13.90 -23.84
C VAL A 197 -7.39 15.28 -23.67
N ARG A 198 -8.57 15.29 -23.05
CA ARG A 198 -9.31 16.52 -22.68
C ARG A 198 -9.66 16.43 -21.21
N VAL A 199 -9.21 17.40 -20.44
CA VAL A 199 -9.41 17.55 -18.99
C VAL A 199 -9.55 19.04 -18.67
N PRO A 200 -9.94 19.44 -17.47
CA PRO A 200 -9.96 20.86 -17.08
C PRO A 200 -8.64 21.57 -17.39
N PRO A 201 -8.65 22.86 -17.74
CA PRO A 201 -7.48 23.57 -18.31
C PRO A 201 -6.32 23.77 -17.34
N ASP A 202 -6.56 23.67 -16.05
CA ASP A 202 -5.55 23.76 -14.98
C ASP A 202 -4.81 22.42 -14.72
N VAL A 203 -5.23 21.33 -15.38
CA VAL A 203 -4.62 20.03 -15.21
C VAL A 203 -3.41 19.87 -16.12
N VAL A 204 -2.26 19.58 -15.55
CA VAL A 204 -1.05 19.25 -16.31
C VAL A 204 -1.19 17.86 -16.92
N VAL A 205 -1.21 17.78 -18.25
CA VAL A 205 -1.27 16.49 -18.98
C VAL A 205 0.08 16.15 -19.55
N VAL A 206 0.52 14.89 -19.38
CA VAL A 206 1.78 14.40 -19.95
C VAL A 206 1.67 12.94 -20.37
N GLY A 207 2.20 12.62 -21.56
CA GLY A 207 2.31 11.26 -22.07
C GLY A 207 3.60 10.56 -21.63
N ARG A 208 3.57 9.24 -21.49
CA ARG A 208 4.79 8.47 -21.16
C ARG A 208 5.88 8.62 -22.21
N ASN A 209 5.51 8.71 -23.48
CA ASN A 209 6.48 8.95 -24.58
C ASN A 209 7.15 10.32 -24.45
N GLU A 210 6.39 11.33 -24.03
CA GLU A 210 6.92 12.68 -23.78
C GLU A 210 7.87 12.70 -22.58
N LEU A 211 7.55 11.98 -21.51
CA LEU A 211 8.46 11.80 -20.36
C LEU A 211 9.75 11.10 -20.78
N ALA A 212 9.65 10.07 -21.64
CA ALA A 212 10.81 9.37 -22.17
C ALA A 212 11.67 10.26 -23.08
N ALA A 213 11.04 11.20 -23.80
CA ALA A 213 11.69 12.22 -24.61
C ALA A 213 12.29 13.39 -23.80
N GLY A 214 12.19 13.35 -22.45
CA GLY A 214 12.80 14.33 -21.56
C GLY A 214 11.84 15.40 -21.01
N ARG A 215 10.57 15.41 -21.41
CA ARG A 215 9.58 16.31 -20.78
C ARG A 215 9.52 16.01 -19.27
N ARG A 216 9.43 17.05 -18.46
CA ARG A 216 9.33 16.93 -17.01
C ARG A 216 8.01 17.49 -16.54
N ALA A 217 7.35 16.79 -15.63
CA ALA A 217 6.11 17.23 -14.98
C ALA A 217 6.11 16.75 -13.53
N TRP A 218 5.65 17.59 -12.65
CA TRP A 218 5.47 17.31 -11.22
C TRP A 218 4.32 18.15 -10.68
N LEU A 219 3.84 17.76 -9.54
CA LEU A 219 2.95 18.55 -8.67
C LEU A 219 3.53 18.56 -7.26
N HIS A 220 2.90 19.35 -6.41
CA HIS A 220 3.25 19.37 -5.00
C HIS A 220 2.07 18.89 -4.15
N GLU A 221 2.42 18.31 -3.01
CA GLU A 221 1.47 18.00 -1.93
C GLU A 221 2.04 18.51 -0.61
N VAL A 222 1.16 18.80 0.36
CA VAL A 222 1.55 19.15 1.72
C VAL A 222 1.12 18.00 2.65
N ALA A 223 2.07 17.40 3.35
CA ALA A 223 1.83 16.34 4.32
C ALA A 223 2.94 16.34 5.38
N ALA A 224 2.62 15.94 6.61
CA ALA A 224 3.56 15.88 7.73
C ALA A 224 4.36 17.19 7.91
N GLY A 225 3.68 18.34 7.81
CA GLY A 225 4.26 19.67 7.96
C GLY A 225 5.22 20.11 6.86
N ARG A 226 5.28 19.41 5.71
CA ARG A 226 6.22 19.68 4.61
C ARG A 226 5.52 19.72 3.26
N ARG A 227 6.08 20.49 2.33
CA ARG A 227 5.71 20.49 0.92
C ARG A 227 6.59 19.54 0.15
N TRP A 228 5.98 18.60 -0.56
CA TRP A 228 6.64 17.53 -1.32
C TRP A 228 6.50 17.77 -2.81
N ARG A 229 7.61 17.80 -3.54
CA ARG A 229 7.61 17.68 -4.99
C ARG A 229 7.43 16.23 -5.37
N ILE A 230 6.49 15.95 -6.27
CA ILE A 230 6.14 14.61 -6.73
C ILE A 230 6.09 14.61 -8.25
N SER A 231 7.13 14.09 -8.89
CA SER A 231 7.20 13.98 -10.35
C SER A 231 6.22 12.93 -10.89
N ALA A 232 5.86 13.06 -12.16
CA ALA A 232 4.95 12.15 -12.87
C ALA A 232 5.34 10.66 -12.77
N GLY A 233 6.62 10.35 -12.69
CA GLY A 233 7.15 8.99 -12.55
C GLY A 233 7.39 8.54 -11.12
N SER A 234 7.16 9.39 -10.11
CA SER A 234 7.42 9.09 -8.71
C SER A 234 6.17 8.57 -8.01
N PHE A 235 6.37 7.70 -7.03
CA PHE A 235 5.31 7.29 -6.11
C PHE A 235 5.17 8.31 -4.98
N PHE A 236 3.95 8.48 -4.49
CA PHE A 236 3.62 9.10 -3.22
C PHE A 236 2.38 8.42 -2.65
N GLN A 237 2.14 8.56 -1.35
CA GLN A 237 0.98 7.99 -0.67
C GLN A 237 -0.33 8.48 -1.29
N ALA A 238 -1.38 7.67 -1.19
CA ALA A 238 -2.65 7.90 -1.88
C ALA A 238 -3.49 9.05 -1.28
N SER A 239 -3.10 9.55 -0.11
CA SER A 239 -3.67 10.74 0.54
C SER A 239 -2.64 11.40 1.45
N PRO A 240 -2.73 12.71 1.71
CA PRO A 240 -1.86 13.39 2.67
C PRO A 240 -2.09 12.87 4.10
N GLU A 241 -3.33 12.57 4.49
CA GLU A 241 -3.68 12.00 5.79
C GLU A 241 -3.06 10.61 5.97
N GLY A 242 -3.07 9.78 4.93
CA GLY A 242 -2.38 8.48 4.93
C GLY A 242 -0.87 8.61 5.09
N ALA A 243 -0.26 9.58 4.41
CA ALA A 243 1.16 9.89 4.58
C ALA A 243 1.48 10.33 6.00
N GLU A 244 0.65 11.19 6.60
CA GLU A 244 0.79 11.66 7.98
C GLU A 244 0.63 10.54 9.00
N ALA A 245 -0.35 9.66 8.81
CA ALA A 245 -0.56 8.51 9.68
C ALA A 245 0.62 7.54 9.66
N LEU A 246 1.20 7.28 8.47
CA LEU A 246 2.41 6.46 8.35
C LEU A 246 3.62 7.13 9.01
N VAL A 247 3.83 8.42 8.78
CA VAL A 247 4.91 9.18 9.43
C VAL A 247 4.75 9.16 10.95
N ALA A 248 3.53 9.35 11.46
CA ALA A 248 3.24 9.30 12.90
C ALA A 248 3.52 7.91 13.48
N ALA A 249 3.09 6.83 12.80
CA ALA A 249 3.35 5.46 13.25
C ALA A 249 4.85 5.13 13.29
N VAL A 250 5.60 5.50 12.23
CA VAL A 250 7.06 5.33 12.23
C VAL A 250 7.71 6.19 13.30
N GLY A 251 7.31 7.46 13.43
CA GLY A 251 7.84 8.40 14.42
C GLY A 251 7.67 7.88 15.84
N SER A 252 6.50 7.39 16.20
CA SER A 252 6.22 6.80 17.52
C SER A 252 7.14 5.63 17.86
N LEU A 253 7.46 4.78 16.86
CA LEU A 253 8.42 3.68 17.04
C LEU A 253 9.85 4.17 17.22
N LEU A 254 10.26 5.22 16.48
CA LEU A 254 11.58 5.82 16.65
C LEU A 254 11.72 6.46 18.03
N ASP A 255 10.72 7.21 18.47
CA ASP A 255 10.71 7.88 19.77
C ASP A 255 10.75 6.87 20.92
N ALA A 256 10.03 5.76 20.80
CA ALA A 256 9.99 4.72 21.82
C ALA A 256 11.26 3.84 21.86
N HIS A 257 11.93 3.62 20.72
CA HIS A 257 12.95 2.58 20.63
C HIS A 257 14.34 3.08 20.20
N ALA A 258 14.44 4.29 19.65
CA ALA A 258 15.68 4.89 19.18
C ALA A 258 15.63 6.44 19.27
N PRO A 259 15.29 7.04 20.44
CA PRO A 259 15.12 8.50 20.55
C PRO A 259 16.41 9.26 20.21
N ASP A 260 17.57 8.71 20.53
CA ASP A 260 18.88 9.33 20.34
C ASP A 260 19.55 8.92 19.00
N ALA A 261 18.81 8.29 18.08
CA ALA A 261 19.37 7.87 16.81
C ALA A 261 19.87 9.08 15.98
N GLY A 262 21.17 9.17 15.78
CA GLY A 262 21.82 10.25 15.02
C GLY A 262 21.98 9.92 13.53
N ARG A 263 21.93 8.61 13.15
CA ARG A 263 22.12 8.14 11.77
C ARG A 263 20.91 7.31 11.34
N MET A 264 20.18 7.83 10.37
CA MET A 264 19.01 7.18 9.77
C MET A 264 19.30 6.73 8.34
N VAL A 265 19.00 5.49 8.03
CA VAL A 265 18.95 5.01 6.64
C VAL A 265 17.49 4.81 6.25
N ASP A 266 17.08 5.45 5.16
CA ASP A 266 15.74 5.37 4.54
C ASP A 266 15.85 4.53 3.26
N LEU A 267 15.50 3.24 3.36
CA LEU A 267 15.55 2.28 2.25
C LEU A 267 14.27 2.32 1.44
N CYS A 268 14.42 2.36 0.12
CA CYS A 268 13.31 2.60 -0.81
C CYS A 268 12.64 3.96 -0.56
N CYS A 269 13.43 4.99 -0.29
CA CYS A 269 12.96 6.27 0.25
C CYS A 269 11.96 7.02 -0.66
N GLY A 270 11.74 6.59 -1.90
CA GLY A 270 10.83 7.24 -2.82
C GLY A 270 11.19 8.72 -3.00
N VAL A 271 10.24 9.61 -2.75
CA VAL A 271 10.45 11.06 -2.78
C VAL A 271 11.06 11.62 -1.48
N GLY A 272 11.38 10.73 -0.52
CA GLY A 272 12.04 11.07 0.75
C GLY A 272 11.09 11.33 1.91
N LEU A 273 9.90 10.74 1.94
CA LEU A 273 8.87 11.01 2.94
C LEU A 273 9.40 10.84 4.38
N PHE A 274 9.89 9.66 4.72
CA PHE A 274 10.35 9.38 6.09
C PHE A 274 11.63 10.15 6.43
N GLY A 275 12.62 10.15 5.54
CA GLY A 275 13.85 10.91 5.73
C GLY A 275 13.63 12.41 5.88
N GLY A 276 12.68 12.98 5.14
CA GLY A 276 12.33 14.40 5.22
C GLY A 276 11.51 14.79 6.45
N ALA A 277 10.52 13.97 6.83
CA ALA A 277 9.66 14.23 7.96
C ALA A 277 10.34 13.94 9.31
N LEU A 278 11.09 12.83 9.40
CA LEU A 278 11.66 12.31 10.66
C LEU A 278 13.18 12.52 10.77
N GLY A 279 13.83 13.06 9.74
CA GLY A 279 15.28 13.25 9.68
C GLY A 279 15.81 14.52 10.34
N ALA A 280 14.96 15.32 11.00
CA ALA A 280 15.43 16.51 11.73
C ALA A 280 16.40 16.10 12.85
N GLY A 281 17.59 16.74 12.90
CA GLY A 281 18.65 16.40 13.86
C GLY A 281 19.40 15.09 13.58
N ARG A 282 19.10 14.40 12.48
CA ARG A 282 19.73 13.13 12.10
C ARG A 282 20.49 13.29 10.78
N ARG A 283 21.58 12.54 10.61
CA ARG A 283 22.17 12.31 9.30
C ARG A 283 21.38 11.25 8.56
N VAL A 284 20.80 11.61 7.39
CA VAL A 284 19.94 10.73 6.59
C VAL A 284 20.69 10.20 5.36
N ILE A 285 20.61 8.90 5.12
CA ILE A 285 21.00 8.29 3.85
C ILE A 285 19.74 7.68 3.23
N GLY A 286 19.24 8.32 2.16
CA GLY A 286 18.12 7.78 1.38
C GLY A 286 18.63 6.91 0.23
N VAL A 287 18.09 5.69 0.09
CA VAL A 287 18.42 4.75 -0.99
C VAL A 287 17.20 4.53 -1.86
N GLU A 288 17.29 4.88 -3.14
CA GLU A 288 16.19 4.76 -4.09
C GLU A 288 16.72 4.38 -5.48
N ARG A 289 16.01 3.51 -6.20
CA ARG A 289 16.39 3.06 -7.55
C ARG A 289 15.85 3.94 -8.67
N GLY A 290 14.67 4.54 -8.46
CA GLY A 290 13.94 5.33 -9.45
C GLY A 290 14.55 6.69 -9.67
N ALA A 291 15.01 7.01 -10.90
CA ALA A 291 15.68 8.28 -11.19
C ALA A 291 14.82 9.51 -10.88
N SER A 292 13.51 9.43 -11.16
CA SER A 292 12.54 10.49 -10.87
C SER A 292 12.42 10.72 -9.36
N ALA A 293 12.22 9.65 -8.59
CA ALA A 293 12.10 9.70 -7.13
C ALA A 293 13.39 10.19 -6.46
N VAL A 294 14.56 9.76 -6.94
CA VAL A 294 15.86 10.28 -6.48
C VAL A 294 15.99 11.80 -6.69
N ALA A 295 15.52 12.29 -7.85
CA ALA A 295 15.54 13.74 -8.12
C ALA A 295 14.58 14.50 -7.20
N ASP A 296 13.41 13.91 -6.91
CA ASP A 296 12.45 14.47 -5.96
C ASP A 296 12.99 14.43 -4.53
N ALA A 297 13.54 13.30 -4.07
CA ALA A 297 14.12 13.18 -2.74
C ALA A 297 15.25 14.18 -2.50
N ARG A 298 16.15 14.39 -3.48
CA ARG A 298 17.20 15.40 -3.39
C ARG A 298 16.66 16.82 -3.27
N HIS A 299 15.55 17.12 -3.97
CA HIS A 299 14.87 18.41 -3.86
C HIS A 299 14.18 18.56 -2.50
N ASN A 300 13.42 17.55 -2.10
CA ASN A 300 12.61 17.56 -0.89
C ASN A 300 13.43 17.56 0.40
N LEU A 301 14.64 17.01 0.38
CA LEU A 301 15.55 16.92 1.53
C LEU A 301 16.72 17.91 1.44
N ALA A 302 16.65 18.93 0.59
CA ALA A 302 17.73 19.89 0.43
C ALA A 302 18.03 20.71 1.71
N ASP A 303 17.09 20.78 2.64
CA ASP A 303 17.17 21.43 3.95
C ASP A 303 17.59 20.47 5.08
N ARG A 304 17.94 19.23 4.78
CA ARG A 304 18.35 18.19 5.72
C ARG A 304 19.82 17.81 5.53
N ASP A 305 20.46 17.31 6.58
CA ASP A 305 21.75 16.60 6.41
C ASP A 305 21.46 15.23 5.77
N ALA A 306 21.23 15.25 4.45
CA ALA A 306 20.75 14.09 3.70
C ALA A 306 21.60 13.80 2.46
N ARG A 307 21.94 12.53 2.28
CA ARG A 307 22.58 12.01 1.06
C ARG A 307 21.65 11.02 0.38
N ILE A 308 21.22 11.33 -0.85
CA ILE A 308 20.37 10.44 -1.64
C ILE A 308 21.19 9.64 -2.64
N VAL A 309 21.18 8.33 -2.50
CA VAL A 309 21.92 7.36 -3.31
C VAL A 309 20.97 6.67 -4.29
N LYS A 310 21.29 6.77 -5.59
CA LYS A 310 20.56 6.01 -6.61
C LYS A 310 21.13 4.60 -6.69
N ALA A 311 20.45 3.63 -6.10
CA ALA A 311 20.83 2.22 -6.12
C ALA A 311 19.64 1.29 -5.89
N THR A 312 19.76 0.04 -6.28
CA THR A 312 18.92 -1.06 -5.74
C THR A 312 19.49 -1.51 -4.39
N LEU A 313 18.68 -2.18 -3.55
CA LEU A 313 19.14 -2.64 -2.24
C LEU A 313 20.39 -3.51 -2.35
N GLY A 314 20.41 -4.50 -3.23
CA GLY A 314 21.55 -5.40 -3.40
C GLY A 314 22.81 -4.77 -4.03
N ARG A 315 22.73 -3.54 -4.57
CA ARG A 315 23.89 -2.82 -5.12
C ARG A 315 24.38 -1.68 -4.24
N TRP A 316 23.58 -1.26 -3.29
CA TRP A 316 24.02 -0.27 -2.32
C TRP A 316 25.04 -0.90 -1.36
N ARG A 317 26.09 -0.16 -1.05
CA ARG A 317 27.07 -0.56 0.00
C ARG A 317 26.59 0.01 1.33
N PRO A 318 26.12 -0.82 2.26
CA PRO A 318 25.57 -0.37 3.53
C PRO A 318 26.60 0.43 4.35
N SER A 319 26.12 1.47 5.02
CA SER A 319 26.85 2.24 6.01
C SER A 319 26.24 1.98 7.39
N PRO A 320 27.01 2.08 8.48
CA PRO A 320 26.47 1.94 9.83
C PRO A 320 25.30 2.90 10.09
N ALA A 321 24.22 2.39 10.68
CA ALA A 321 23.03 3.14 11.01
C ALA A 321 22.58 2.87 12.44
N ASP A 322 21.99 3.88 13.10
CA ASP A 322 21.34 3.73 14.39
C ASP A 322 19.90 3.28 14.22
N VAL A 323 19.29 3.63 13.09
CA VAL A 323 17.96 3.17 12.68
C VAL A 323 17.90 3.00 11.16
N VAL A 324 17.17 1.96 10.74
CA VAL A 324 16.74 1.76 9.34
C VAL A 324 15.22 1.88 9.28
N VAL A 325 14.71 2.75 8.40
CA VAL A 325 13.32 2.75 7.97
C VAL A 325 13.29 2.21 6.55
N ALA A 326 12.37 1.32 6.25
CA ALA A 326 12.27 0.71 4.93
C ALA A 326 10.81 0.65 4.48
N ASP A 327 10.51 1.21 3.30
CA ASP A 327 9.18 1.17 2.66
C ASP A 327 9.28 0.54 1.27
N PRO A 328 9.48 -0.79 1.19
CA PRO A 328 9.61 -1.47 -0.09
C PRO A 328 8.26 -1.59 -0.81
N ALA A 329 8.32 -1.80 -2.13
CA ALA A 329 7.14 -2.16 -2.92
C ALA A 329 6.53 -3.49 -2.45
N ARG A 330 5.34 -3.86 -2.94
CA ARG A 330 4.55 -5.07 -2.58
C ARG A 330 5.32 -6.39 -2.45
N ARG A 331 6.51 -6.51 -3.05
CA ARG A 331 7.36 -7.71 -2.91
C ARG A 331 8.06 -7.80 -1.55
N GLY A 332 8.06 -6.73 -0.77
CA GLY A 332 8.79 -6.61 0.48
C GLY A 332 10.28 -6.33 0.27
N LEU A 333 11.04 -6.47 1.33
CA LEU A 333 12.51 -6.36 1.34
C LEU A 333 13.15 -7.51 0.54
N GLY A 334 12.62 -8.71 0.72
CA GLY A 334 13.24 -9.93 0.22
C GLY A 334 14.63 -10.20 0.81
N PRO A 335 15.30 -11.28 0.39
CA PRO A 335 16.61 -11.67 0.94
C PRO A 335 17.68 -10.58 0.81
N GLU A 336 17.74 -9.88 -0.34
CA GLU A 336 18.72 -8.81 -0.55
C GLU A 336 18.48 -7.61 0.36
N GLY A 337 17.22 -7.23 0.57
CA GLY A 337 16.87 -6.13 1.47
C GLY A 337 17.16 -6.45 2.92
N VAL A 338 16.83 -7.65 3.37
CA VAL A 338 17.13 -8.12 4.73
C VAL A 338 18.65 -8.17 4.97
N ALA A 339 19.42 -8.71 4.04
CA ALA A 339 20.88 -8.71 4.11
C ALA A 339 21.45 -7.26 4.18
N THR A 340 20.84 -6.33 3.42
CA THR A 340 21.19 -4.91 3.44
C THR A 340 20.92 -4.28 4.82
N VAL A 341 19.76 -4.54 5.41
CA VAL A 341 19.43 -4.09 6.78
C VAL A 341 20.45 -4.62 7.77
N ALA A 342 20.70 -5.93 7.78
CA ALA A 342 21.65 -6.55 8.69
C ALA A 342 23.08 -5.98 8.53
N ALA A 343 23.52 -5.72 7.30
CA ALA A 343 24.84 -5.18 7.01
C ALA A 343 25.03 -3.72 7.48
N THR A 344 23.96 -2.98 7.79
CA THR A 344 24.07 -1.65 8.44
C THR A 344 24.43 -1.75 9.92
N GLY A 345 24.28 -2.93 10.55
CA GLY A 345 24.45 -3.12 11.99
C GLY A 345 23.41 -2.36 12.82
N THR A 346 22.28 -1.97 12.23
CA THR A 346 21.25 -1.19 12.94
C THR A 346 20.66 -1.97 14.11
N PRO A 347 20.50 -1.38 15.31
CA PRO A 347 19.77 -1.99 16.41
C PRO A 347 18.24 -1.99 16.19
N LEU A 348 17.72 -1.11 15.33
CA LEU A 348 16.28 -0.98 15.06
C LEU A 348 16.01 -0.88 13.56
N CYS A 349 15.17 -1.77 13.05
CA CYS A 349 14.58 -1.70 11.71
C CYS A 349 13.07 -1.46 11.82
N VAL A 350 12.57 -0.38 11.21
CA VAL A 350 11.15 -0.11 11.06
C VAL A 350 10.77 -0.40 9.62
N LEU A 351 9.97 -1.44 9.41
CA LEU A 351 9.50 -1.89 8.10
C LEU A 351 8.06 -1.43 7.87
N VAL A 352 7.81 -0.71 6.78
CA VAL A 352 6.49 -0.36 6.28
C VAL A 352 6.13 -1.35 5.17
N SER A 353 4.99 -2.02 5.27
CA SER A 353 4.59 -3.08 4.33
C SER A 353 3.16 -2.90 3.87
N CYS A 354 2.95 -2.80 2.55
CA CYS A 354 1.62 -2.73 1.93
C CYS A 354 1.06 -4.10 1.49
N ASP A 355 1.77 -5.18 1.81
CA ASP A 355 1.35 -6.55 1.51
C ASP A 355 1.67 -7.47 2.69
N VAL A 356 0.62 -7.99 3.32
CA VAL A 356 0.72 -8.79 4.55
C VAL A 356 1.49 -10.11 4.32
N ALA A 357 1.37 -10.71 3.13
CA ALA A 357 2.10 -11.94 2.81
C ALA A 357 3.61 -11.69 2.69
N SER A 358 4.01 -10.55 2.11
CA SER A 358 5.43 -10.17 2.05
C SER A 358 5.97 -9.80 3.43
N LEU A 359 5.16 -9.13 4.26
CA LEU A 359 5.52 -8.85 5.66
C LEU A 359 5.87 -10.13 6.42
N GLY A 360 5.06 -11.20 6.30
CA GLY A 360 5.36 -12.47 6.96
C GLY A 360 6.68 -13.09 6.51
N ARG A 361 6.97 -13.06 5.20
CA ARG A 361 8.25 -13.54 4.66
C ARG A 361 9.45 -12.71 5.14
N ASP A 362 9.32 -11.40 5.12
CA ASP A 362 10.37 -10.48 5.56
C ASP A 362 10.61 -10.59 7.07
N ALA A 363 9.53 -10.76 7.86
CA ALA A 363 9.61 -10.99 9.29
C ALA A 363 10.37 -12.28 9.63
N ALA A 364 10.09 -13.38 8.93
CA ALA A 364 10.84 -14.63 9.08
C ALA A 364 12.32 -14.46 8.70
N ALA A 365 12.60 -13.74 7.61
CA ALA A 365 13.96 -13.50 7.16
C ALA A 365 14.74 -12.57 8.12
N LEU A 366 14.10 -11.55 8.68
CA LEU A 366 14.67 -10.69 9.71
C LEU A 366 14.93 -11.47 11.00
N ALA A 367 14.02 -12.35 11.40
CA ALA A 367 14.24 -13.22 12.55
C ALA A 367 15.46 -14.14 12.36
N ALA A 368 15.62 -14.72 11.17
CA ALA A 368 16.80 -15.51 10.81
C ALA A 368 18.10 -14.68 10.79
N ALA A 369 17.99 -13.37 10.52
CA ALA A 369 19.11 -12.42 10.57
C ALA A 369 19.38 -11.86 11.99
N GLY A 370 18.71 -12.37 13.03
CA GLY A 370 18.94 -11.99 14.42
C GLY A 370 18.08 -10.81 14.90
N TYR A 371 17.03 -10.46 14.19
CA TYR A 371 16.08 -9.44 14.65
C TYR A 371 14.84 -10.10 15.28
N ARG A 372 14.31 -9.49 16.32
CA ARG A 372 13.05 -9.90 16.94
C ARG A 372 11.96 -8.85 16.66
N HIS A 373 10.75 -9.29 16.43
CA HIS A 373 9.58 -8.43 16.39
C HIS A 373 9.37 -7.70 17.72
N VAL A 374 9.01 -6.44 17.65
CA VAL A 374 8.64 -5.64 18.83
C VAL A 374 7.14 -5.39 18.82
N GLN A 375 6.66 -4.69 17.82
CA GLN A 375 5.23 -4.43 17.61
C GLN A 375 4.95 -4.07 16.15
N SER A 376 3.69 -4.21 15.77
CA SER A 376 3.15 -3.78 14.48
C SER A 376 1.98 -2.83 14.69
N THR A 377 1.86 -1.83 13.82
CA THR A 377 0.73 -0.89 13.79
C THR A 377 0.12 -0.93 12.38
N THR A 378 -1.18 -1.22 12.28
CA THR A 378 -1.90 -1.16 10.99
C THR A 378 -2.33 0.26 10.70
N VAL A 379 -2.21 0.71 9.46
CA VAL A 379 -2.69 2.02 9.00
C VAL A 379 -3.60 1.83 7.79
N ASP A 380 -4.85 2.25 7.92
CA ASP A 380 -5.92 1.97 6.95
C ASP A 380 -5.95 2.97 5.79
N VAL A 381 -4.83 3.14 5.08
CA VAL A 381 -4.71 4.06 3.93
C VAL A 381 -5.49 3.59 2.69
N PHE A 382 -5.98 2.36 2.69
CA PHE A 382 -6.73 1.75 1.58
C PHE A 382 -8.15 1.37 1.99
N GLY A 383 -8.91 2.32 2.51
CA GLY A 383 -10.29 2.07 2.94
C GLY A 383 -11.15 1.37 1.87
N HIS A 384 -12.12 0.58 2.30
CA HIS A 384 -12.96 -0.29 1.47
C HIS A 384 -12.20 -1.37 0.69
N THR A 385 -10.94 -1.66 1.06
CA THR A 385 -10.17 -2.74 0.43
C THR A 385 -9.58 -3.69 1.47
N SER A 386 -9.22 -4.90 1.04
CA SER A 386 -8.48 -5.87 1.86
C SER A 386 -7.01 -5.51 2.09
N HIS A 387 -6.53 -4.45 1.46
CA HIS A 387 -5.17 -3.97 1.65
C HIS A 387 -5.02 -3.19 2.96
N VAL A 388 -3.85 -3.29 3.55
CA VAL A 388 -3.47 -2.57 4.76
C VAL A 388 -1.99 -2.21 4.67
N GLU A 389 -1.63 -1.03 5.16
CA GLU A 389 -0.24 -0.72 5.48
C GLU A 389 0.07 -1.15 6.91
N VAL A 390 1.23 -1.76 7.11
CA VAL A 390 1.67 -2.23 8.41
C VAL A 390 3.05 -1.66 8.71
N VAL A 391 3.16 -0.91 9.78
CA VAL A 391 4.43 -0.37 10.28
C VAL A 391 4.91 -1.28 11.41
N THR A 392 6.02 -1.97 11.21
CA THR A 392 6.53 -3.01 12.12
C THR A 392 7.94 -2.68 12.59
N ALA A 393 8.15 -2.68 13.90
CA ALA A 393 9.46 -2.55 14.50
C ALA A 393 10.11 -3.92 14.74
N PHE A 394 11.35 -4.04 14.29
CA PHE A 394 12.23 -5.18 14.57
C PHE A 394 13.51 -4.69 15.25
N ARG A 395 13.86 -5.30 16.38
CA ARG A 395 15.08 -4.98 17.13
C ARG A 395 16.10 -6.09 16.99
N ALA A 396 17.37 -5.74 16.76
CA ALA A 396 18.45 -6.70 16.78
C ALA A 396 18.49 -7.37 18.16
N ALA A 397 18.64 -8.69 18.20
CA ALA A 397 18.88 -9.40 19.42
C ALA A 397 20.20 -8.88 20.03
N GLU A 398 20.21 -8.60 21.33
CA GLU A 398 21.45 -8.29 22.02
C GLU A 398 22.42 -9.45 21.80
N ALA A 399 23.64 -9.15 21.37
CA ALA A 399 24.68 -10.18 21.34
C ALA A 399 24.76 -10.73 22.76
N THR A 400 24.32 -11.97 22.95
CA THR A 400 24.51 -12.69 24.21
C THR A 400 26.03 -12.59 24.51
N GLY A 401 26.38 -11.76 25.46
CA GLY A 401 27.77 -11.52 25.82
C GLY A 401 28.46 -12.87 25.95
N ALA A 402 29.48 -13.10 25.13
CA ALA A 402 30.45 -14.14 25.41
C ALA A 402 30.98 -13.85 26.81
N LEU A 403 30.47 -14.62 27.78
CA LEU A 403 31.09 -14.69 29.08
C LEU A 403 32.54 -15.08 28.81
N SER A 404 33.43 -14.08 28.83
CA SER A 404 34.87 -14.30 28.89
C SER A 404 35.15 -15.11 30.12
N ARG A 405 35.57 -16.34 29.89
CA ARG A 405 36.32 -17.12 30.90
C ARG A 405 37.76 -16.69 30.90
#